data_e3078453c7f49ad27245e99b648d0360
#
_entry.id   e3078453c7f49ad27245e99b648d0360
#
_cell.length_a   1.000
_cell.length_b   1.000
_cell.length_c   1.000
_cell.angle_alpha   90.00
_cell.angle_beta   90.00
_cell.angle_gamma   90.00
#
_symmetry.space_group_name_H-M   'P 1'
#
loop_
_entity.id
_entity.type
_entity.pdbx_description
1 polymer ?
#
loop_
_entity_poly.entity_id
_entity_poly.type
_entity_poly.pdbx_seq_one_letter_code
_entity_poly.pdbx_strand_id
1 'polypeptide(L)'
;GSHEWENRLDNGIWTYTLEDIWGGLQDAYADMAADVKKQYDVELDNIGAIGFSAMMHGYMAFGKEDELLVPFRTWRNTITAEASEKLFKEFNYNIPQRWSIAHLYQAILNGEEHVKDITFFTTLAGYIHWQLTGEKNLGIGDASGMFPIDCSKKDYDETMVQKFDALEADRKST
;
A
#
# COMPACT_ATOMS: atom_id res chain seq x y z
N GLY A 1 -22.11 8.66 1.41
CA GLY A 1 -21.82 8.18 2.77
C GLY A 1 -20.39 8.48 3.17
N SER A 2 -20.14 8.57 4.44
CA SER A 2 -18.84 8.91 4.99
C SER A 2 -18.58 8.18 6.31
N HIS A 3 -17.31 8.01 6.62
CA HIS A 3 -16.82 7.56 7.90
C HIS A 3 -15.57 8.39 8.26
N GLU A 4 -15.52 8.96 9.44
CA GLU A 4 -14.36 9.72 9.91
C GLU A 4 -13.40 8.81 10.67
N TRP A 5 -12.12 8.87 10.30
CA TRP A 5 -11.06 8.06 10.89
C TRP A 5 -10.27 8.89 11.90
N GLU A 6 -9.98 8.30 13.04
CA GLU A 6 -8.95 8.85 13.92
C GLU A 6 -7.56 8.42 13.44
N ASN A 7 -6.62 9.38 13.37
CA ASN A 7 -5.22 9.06 13.12
C ASN A 7 -4.67 8.28 14.31
N ARG A 8 -4.18 7.07 14.08
CA ARG A 8 -3.60 6.20 15.09
C ARG A 8 -2.09 6.18 14.98
N LEU A 9 -1.41 6.54 16.08
CA LEU A 9 0.03 6.35 16.24
C LEU A 9 0.23 5.22 17.27
N ASP A 10 0.72 4.09 16.79
CA ASP A 10 1.00 2.92 17.62
C ASP A 10 2.48 2.55 17.54
N ASN A 11 3.16 2.50 18.69
CA ASN A 11 4.58 2.23 18.79
C ASN A 11 5.47 3.05 17.83
N GLY A 12 5.10 4.31 17.61
CA GLY A 12 5.81 5.21 16.68
C GLY A 12 5.46 5.04 15.19
N ILE A 13 4.51 4.18 14.85
CA ILE A 13 4.03 3.94 13.49
C ILE A 13 2.63 4.53 13.30
N TRP A 14 2.47 5.43 12.33
CA TRP A 14 1.16 5.86 11.87
C TRP A 14 0.50 4.73 11.09
N THR A 15 -0.61 4.21 11.62
CA THR A 15 -1.26 2.99 11.14
C THR A 15 -2.78 3.08 11.19
N TYR A 16 -3.43 2.13 10.54
CA TYR A 16 -4.82 1.70 10.74
C TYR A 16 -4.84 0.18 10.79
N THR A 17 -5.73 -0.41 11.59
CA THR A 17 -5.93 -1.87 11.56
C THR A 17 -6.78 -2.28 10.37
N LEU A 18 -6.76 -3.56 10.01
CA LEU A 18 -7.63 -4.08 8.95
C LEU A 18 -9.10 -3.94 9.35
N GLU A 19 -9.42 -4.09 10.63
CA GLU A 19 -10.75 -3.89 11.20
C GLU A 19 -11.21 -2.44 11.03
N ASP A 20 -10.35 -1.45 11.31
CA ASP A 20 -10.66 -0.03 11.08
C ASP A 20 -11.00 0.22 9.61
N ILE A 21 -10.19 -0.34 8.69
CA ILE A 21 -10.38 -0.17 7.23
C ILE A 21 -11.73 -0.73 6.81
N TRP A 22 -12.04 -1.97 7.18
CA TRP A 22 -13.31 -2.60 6.79
C TRP A 22 -14.51 -2.00 7.48
N GLY A 23 -14.41 -1.69 8.77
CA GLY A 23 -15.46 -0.99 9.53
C GLY A 23 -15.81 0.34 8.88
N GLY A 24 -14.80 1.15 8.55
CA GLY A 24 -15.01 2.44 7.89
C GLY A 24 -15.64 2.33 6.50
N LEU A 25 -15.26 1.33 5.70
CA LEU A 25 -15.88 1.07 4.40
C LEU A 25 -17.35 0.65 4.54
N GLN A 26 -17.64 -0.23 5.50
CA GLN A 26 -19.01 -0.70 5.76
C GLN A 26 -19.91 0.45 6.25
N ASP A 27 -19.41 1.26 7.17
CA ASP A 27 -20.15 2.42 7.68
C ASP A 27 -20.44 3.44 6.57
N ALA A 28 -19.44 3.76 5.75
CA ALA A 28 -19.61 4.70 4.63
C ALA A 28 -20.62 4.16 3.59
N TYR A 29 -20.60 2.85 3.33
CA TYR A 29 -21.58 2.23 2.45
C TYR A 29 -22.99 2.27 3.06
N ALA A 30 -23.13 1.92 4.34
CA ALA A 30 -24.42 1.92 5.03
C ALA A 30 -25.03 3.33 5.07
N ASP A 31 -24.23 4.36 5.36
CA ASP A 31 -24.64 5.76 5.35
C ASP A 31 -25.11 6.18 3.93
N MET A 32 -24.36 5.83 2.89
CA MET A 32 -24.75 6.08 1.50
C MET A 32 -26.07 5.36 1.15
N ALA A 33 -26.23 4.10 1.51
CA ALA A 33 -27.42 3.32 1.22
C ALA A 33 -28.67 3.91 1.91
N ALA A 34 -28.52 4.34 3.17
CA ALA A 34 -29.57 5.01 3.92
C ALA A 34 -29.98 6.36 3.28
N ASP A 35 -29.01 7.12 2.80
CA ASP A 35 -29.27 8.40 2.13
C ASP A 35 -30.00 8.20 0.78
N VAL A 36 -29.58 7.20 -0.02
CA VAL A 36 -30.28 6.83 -1.26
C VAL A 36 -31.69 6.39 -0.98
N LYS A 37 -31.91 5.54 0.05
CA LYS A 37 -33.27 5.13 0.44
C LYS A 37 -34.14 6.32 0.82
N LYS A 38 -33.57 7.24 1.60
CA LYS A 38 -34.28 8.45 2.05
C LYS A 38 -34.64 9.39 0.89
N GLN A 39 -33.75 9.59 -0.06
CA GLN A 39 -33.92 10.55 -1.15
C GLN A 39 -34.78 10.01 -2.31
N TYR A 40 -34.63 8.72 -2.62
CA TYR A 40 -35.17 8.12 -3.84
C TYR A 40 -36.16 6.97 -3.59
N ASP A 41 -36.32 6.55 -2.34
CA ASP A 41 -37.10 5.34 -1.94
C ASP A 41 -36.62 4.05 -2.65
N VAL A 42 -35.32 3.95 -2.91
CA VAL A 42 -34.64 2.81 -3.56
C VAL A 42 -33.77 2.08 -2.57
N GLU A 43 -33.85 0.75 -2.53
CA GLU A 43 -32.88 -0.11 -1.85
C GLU A 43 -31.69 -0.37 -2.77
N LEU A 44 -30.46 -0.23 -2.24
CA LEU A 44 -29.24 -0.58 -2.96
C LEU A 44 -28.94 -2.07 -2.79
N ASP A 45 -29.56 -2.91 -3.58
CA ASP A 45 -29.41 -4.35 -3.60
C ASP A 45 -28.51 -4.85 -4.75
N ASN A 46 -28.14 -3.98 -5.68
CA ASN A 46 -27.31 -4.30 -6.82
C ASN A 46 -26.40 -3.11 -7.18
N ILE A 47 -25.12 -3.39 -7.36
CA ILE A 47 -24.10 -2.42 -7.74
C ILE A 47 -23.49 -2.84 -9.07
N GLY A 48 -23.61 -2.00 -10.10
CA GLY A 48 -23.10 -2.28 -11.44
C GLY A 48 -21.58 -2.18 -11.57
N ALA A 49 -20.95 -1.30 -10.78
CA ALA A 49 -19.50 -1.14 -10.75
C ALA A 49 -19.06 -0.46 -9.46
N ILE A 50 -17.88 -0.82 -8.96
CA ILE A 50 -17.22 -0.18 -7.82
C ILE A 50 -15.81 0.23 -8.23
N GLY A 51 -15.42 1.46 -7.93
CA GLY A 51 -14.07 1.95 -8.08
C GLY A 51 -13.54 2.47 -6.75
N PHE A 52 -12.25 2.25 -6.47
CA PHE A 52 -11.60 2.73 -5.27
C PHE A 52 -10.55 3.78 -5.59
N SER A 53 -10.57 4.88 -4.83
CA SER A 53 -9.50 5.83 -4.72
C SER A 53 -9.07 5.86 -3.25
N ALA A 54 -7.91 5.30 -2.96
CA ALA A 54 -7.37 5.20 -1.61
C ALA A 54 -5.89 5.59 -1.58
N MET A 55 -5.20 5.40 -0.45
CA MET A 55 -3.78 5.70 -0.35
C MET A 55 -2.97 4.85 -1.34
N MET A 56 -2.30 5.51 -2.29
CA MET A 56 -1.40 4.89 -3.27
C MET A 56 0.02 4.72 -2.73
N HIS A 57 0.26 5.15 -1.50
CA HIS A 57 1.53 5.08 -0.80
C HIS A 57 1.37 4.30 0.50
N GLY A 58 2.50 3.97 1.10
CA GLY A 58 2.54 3.21 2.34
C GLY A 58 2.93 1.76 2.10
N TYR A 59 2.81 0.93 3.13
CA TYR A 59 3.39 -0.39 3.11
C TYR A 59 2.49 -1.39 3.83
N MET A 60 1.90 -2.29 3.08
CA MET A 60 1.15 -3.45 3.56
C MET A 60 1.84 -4.70 3.03
N ALA A 61 2.54 -5.42 3.89
CA ALA A 61 3.31 -6.61 3.55
C ALA A 61 2.61 -7.88 4.05
N PHE A 62 2.44 -8.85 3.17
CA PHE A 62 1.71 -10.08 3.41
C PHE A 62 2.59 -11.30 3.23
N GLY A 63 2.37 -12.31 4.07
CA GLY A 63 3.02 -13.60 4.04
C GLY A 63 2.30 -14.60 3.15
N LYS A 64 2.73 -15.85 3.27
CA LYS A 64 2.26 -16.96 2.42
C LYS A 64 0.79 -17.32 2.64
N GLU A 65 0.30 -17.14 3.85
CA GLU A 65 -1.09 -17.41 4.23
C GLU A 65 -1.97 -16.16 4.13
N ASP A 66 -1.49 -15.14 3.39
CA ASP A 66 -2.17 -13.85 3.21
C ASP A 66 -2.35 -13.04 4.52
N GLU A 67 -1.56 -13.36 5.54
CA GLU A 67 -1.51 -12.62 6.81
C GLU A 67 -0.71 -11.32 6.66
N LEU A 68 -1.19 -10.25 7.31
CA LEU A 68 -0.44 -8.99 7.42
C LEU A 68 0.74 -9.18 8.39
N LEU A 69 1.96 -9.15 7.88
CA LEU A 69 3.18 -9.47 8.63
C LEU A 69 3.58 -8.40 9.65
N VAL A 70 3.26 -7.14 9.36
CA VAL A 70 3.54 -5.99 10.24
C VAL A 70 2.40 -5.00 10.15
N PRO A 71 2.22 -4.10 11.15
CA PRO A 71 1.21 -3.06 11.07
C PRO A 71 1.32 -2.25 9.78
N PHE A 72 0.20 -1.92 9.16
CA PHE A 72 0.15 -1.08 7.97
C PHE A 72 0.88 0.25 8.24
N ARG A 73 1.91 0.57 7.45
CA ARG A 73 2.66 1.82 7.53
C ARG A 73 2.06 2.80 6.53
N THR A 74 1.31 3.78 7.02
CA THR A 74 0.66 4.78 6.18
C THR A 74 1.66 5.78 5.58
N TRP A 75 1.22 6.60 4.63
CA TRP A 75 2.01 7.66 4.01
C TRP A 75 2.53 8.72 4.99
N ARG A 76 1.98 8.79 6.21
CA ARG A 76 2.38 9.73 7.26
C ARG A 76 3.71 9.39 7.91
N ASN A 77 4.20 8.16 7.74
CA ASN A 77 5.44 7.73 8.33
C ASN A 77 6.64 8.36 7.62
N THR A 78 7.55 8.93 8.41
CA THR A 78 8.80 9.56 7.96
C THR A 78 10.02 8.75 8.41
N ILE A 79 9.85 7.46 8.64
CA ILE A 79 10.85 6.54 9.19
C ILE A 79 11.81 5.96 8.13
N THR A 80 11.71 6.37 6.89
CA THR A 80 12.39 5.79 5.72
C THR A 80 13.39 6.74 5.07
N ALA A 81 13.92 7.71 5.82
CA ALA A 81 14.81 8.73 5.29
C ALA A 81 16.10 8.14 4.70
N GLU A 82 16.72 7.19 5.41
CA GLU A 82 17.95 6.54 4.96
C GLU A 82 17.73 5.73 3.67
N ALA A 83 16.66 4.94 3.63
CA ALA A 83 16.29 4.17 2.43
C ALA A 83 16.00 5.07 1.23
N SER A 84 15.22 6.12 1.44
CA SER A 84 14.89 7.11 0.42
C SER A 84 16.14 7.76 -0.19
N GLU A 85 17.11 8.16 0.65
CA GLU A 85 18.36 8.77 0.19
C GLU A 85 19.24 7.78 -0.60
N LYS A 86 19.37 6.54 -0.11
CA LYS A 86 20.14 5.49 -0.79
C LYS A 86 19.55 5.13 -2.15
N LEU A 87 18.22 4.93 -2.19
CA LEU A 87 17.51 4.63 -3.44
C LEU A 87 17.58 5.80 -4.43
N PHE A 88 17.48 7.05 -3.96
CA PHE A 88 17.66 8.22 -4.81
C PHE A 88 19.03 8.22 -5.50
N LYS A 89 20.10 7.94 -4.75
CA LYS A 89 21.47 7.88 -5.29
C LYS A 89 21.63 6.76 -6.31
N GLU A 90 21.10 5.57 -6.00
CA GLU A 90 21.23 4.40 -6.85
C GLU A 90 20.44 4.53 -8.15
N PHE A 91 19.20 4.99 -8.04
CA PHE A 91 18.31 5.11 -9.20
C PHE A 91 18.52 6.39 -10.01
N ASN A 92 19.18 7.40 -9.42
CA ASN A 92 19.17 8.78 -9.92
C ASN A 92 17.74 9.27 -10.21
N TYR A 93 16.81 8.89 -9.31
CA TYR A 93 15.39 9.16 -9.39
C TYR A 93 14.83 9.49 -8.02
N ASN A 94 13.92 10.46 -7.93
CA ASN A 94 13.36 10.87 -6.65
C ASN A 94 12.46 9.77 -6.06
N ILE A 95 12.86 9.21 -4.93
CA ILE A 95 12.09 8.22 -4.17
C ILE A 95 11.61 8.86 -2.87
N PRO A 96 10.36 9.34 -2.80
CA PRO A 96 9.82 9.92 -1.58
C PRO A 96 9.75 8.90 -0.44
N GLN A 97 9.94 9.37 0.80
CA GLN A 97 9.91 8.52 1.99
C GLN A 97 8.60 7.72 2.16
N ARG A 98 7.50 8.23 1.64
CA ARG A 98 6.17 7.58 1.73
C ARG A 98 5.96 6.44 0.74
N TRP A 99 6.86 6.24 -0.24
CA TRP A 99 6.72 5.17 -1.23
C TRP A 99 6.94 3.79 -0.63
N SER A 100 6.22 2.80 -1.15
CA SER A 100 6.28 1.42 -0.63
C SER A 100 7.68 0.84 -0.70
N ILE A 101 8.44 1.10 -1.77
CA ILE A 101 9.83 0.64 -1.91
C ILE A 101 10.77 1.26 -0.86
N ALA A 102 10.54 2.51 -0.44
CA ALA A 102 11.32 3.14 0.61
C ALA A 102 11.06 2.44 1.97
N HIS A 103 9.82 2.05 2.23
CA HIS A 103 9.48 1.27 3.43
C HIS A 103 10.07 -0.13 3.41
N LEU A 104 9.99 -0.83 2.27
CA LEU A 104 10.59 -2.15 2.11
C LEU A 104 12.11 -2.07 2.31
N TYR A 105 12.78 -1.13 1.63
CA TYR A 105 14.23 -1.01 1.75
C TYR A 105 14.68 -0.58 3.15
N GLN A 106 13.91 0.26 3.83
CA GLN A 106 14.18 0.59 5.23
C GLN A 106 14.05 -0.62 6.15
N ALA A 107 13.02 -1.46 5.94
CA ALA A 107 12.86 -2.70 6.68
C ALA A 107 14.06 -3.66 6.46
N ILE A 108 14.55 -3.72 5.23
CA ILE A 108 15.76 -4.47 4.87
C ILE A 108 17.00 -3.91 5.59
N LEU A 109 17.21 -2.59 5.56
CA LEU A 109 18.33 -1.92 6.24
C LEU A 109 18.29 -2.15 7.75
N ASN A 110 17.11 -2.13 8.34
CA ASN A 110 16.90 -2.39 9.77
C ASN A 110 17.05 -3.87 10.14
N GLY A 111 17.12 -4.79 9.18
CA GLY A 111 17.13 -6.24 9.44
C GLY A 111 15.82 -6.75 10.03
N GLU A 112 14.69 -6.15 9.67
CA GLU A 112 13.38 -6.54 10.20
C GLU A 112 13.03 -7.98 9.78
N GLU A 113 12.64 -8.82 10.74
CA GLU A 113 12.48 -10.27 10.53
C GLU A 113 11.41 -10.63 9.50
N HIS A 114 10.34 -9.84 9.39
CA HIS A 114 9.26 -10.10 8.47
C HIS A 114 9.67 -10.07 6.99
N VAL A 115 10.77 -9.40 6.66
CA VAL A 115 11.21 -9.22 5.26
C VAL A 115 11.41 -10.55 4.54
N LYS A 116 11.90 -11.58 5.24
CA LYS A 116 12.14 -12.92 4.68
C LYS A 116 10.85 -13.69 4.34
N ASP A 117 9.73 -13.29 4.96
CA ASP A 117 8.44 -13.97 4.86
C ASP A 117 7.48 -13.25 3.89
N ILE A 118 7.92 -12.11 3.31
CA ILE A 118 7.09 -11.36 2.35
C ILE A 118 6.95 -12.15 1.06
N THR A 119 5.71 -12.43 0.69
CA THR A 119 5.34 -12.99 -0.61
C THR A 119 4.61 -11.98 -1.49
N PHE A 120 4.01 -10.97 -0.87
CA PHE A 120 3.27 -9.92 -1.56
C PHE A 120 3.27 -8.63 -0.73
N PHE A 121 3.43 -7.47 -1.37
CA PHE A 121 3.18 -6.20 -0.72
C PHE A 121 2.43 -5.26 -1.65
N THR A 122 1.62 -4.37 -1.07
CA THR A 122 0.68 -3.56 -1.83
C THR A 122 0.36 -2.23 -1.12
N THR A 123 -0.45 -1.41 -1.77
CA THR A 123 -1.07 -0.20 -1.23
C THR A 123 -2.43 -0.53 -0.59
N LEU A 124 -3.03 0.44 0.10
CA LEU A 124 -4.39 0.29 0.61
C LEU A 124 -5.41 0.04 -0.50
N ALA A 125 -5.31 0.75 -1.62
CA ALA A 125 -6.20 0.54 -2.76
C ALA A 125 -6.05 -0.85 -3.36
N GLY A 126 -4.82 -1.34 -3.51
CA GLY A 126 -4.54 -2.70 -3.97
C GLY A 126 -5.05 -3.78 -3.01
N TYR A 127 -4.92 -3.55 -1.70
CA TYR A 127 -5.47 -4.44 -0.68
C TYR A 127 -7.00 -4.56 -0.78
N ILE A 128 -7.71 -3.44 -0.85
CA ILE A 128 -9.18 -3.44 -0.96
C ILE A 128 -9.62 -4.12 -2.27
N HIS A 129 -8.95 -3.80 -3.39
CA HIS A 129 -9.23 -4.45 -4.67
C HIS A 129 -9.06 -5.97 -4.57
N TRP A 130 -7.94 -6.43 -4.05
CA TRP A 130 -7.67 -7.85 -3.88
C TRP A 130 -8.74 -8.55 -3.02
N GLN A 131 -9.10 -7.97 -1.87
CA GLN A 131 -10.08 -8.57 -0.97
C GLN A 131 -11.48 -8.68 -1.59
N LEU A 132 -11.85 -7.76 -2.48
CA LEU A 132 -13.16 -7.77 -3.15
C LEU A 132 -13.21 -8.63 -4.40
N THR A 133 -12.08 -8.83 -5.07
CA THR A 133 -12.03 -9.54 -6.36
C THR A 133 -11.32 -10.90 -6.30
N GLY A 134 -10.50 -11.11 -5.28
CA GLY A 134 -9.55 -12.24 -5.20
C GLY A 134 -8.27 -12.03 -6.02
N GLU A 135 -8.15 -10.92 -6.76
CA GLU A 135 -7.04 -10.67 -7.69
C GLU A 135 -6.02 -9.69 -7.10
N LYS A 136 -4.76 -10.14 -6.98
CA LYS A 136 -3.62 -9.33 -6.49
C LYS A 136 -3.06 -8.43 -7.58
N ASN A 137 -3.86 -7.51 -8.08
CA ASN A 137 -3.53 -6.58 -9.15
C ASN A 137 -3.47 -5.13 -8.65
N LEU A 138 -2.63 -4.32 -9.31
CA LEU A 138 -2.52 -2.89 -9.08
C LEU A 138 -2.77 -2.13 -10.37
N GLY A 139 -3.55 -1.05 -10.29
CA GLY A 139 -3.58 -0.06 -11.36
C GLY A 139 -2.25 0.68 -11.47
N ILE A 140 -1.89 1.13 -12.67
CA ILE A 140 -0.64 1.86 -12.92
C ILE A 140 -0.49 3.11 -12.04
N GLY A 141 -1.60 3.76 -11.68
CA GLY A 141 -1.61 4.90 -10.78
C GLY A 141 -1.09 4.55 -9.39
N ASP A 142 -1.59 3.47 -8.78
CA ASP A 142 -1.12 2.99 -7.48
C ASP A 142 0.31 2.45 -7.56
N ALA A 143 0.62 1.66 -8.58
CA ALA A 143 1.95 1.12 -8.81
C ALA A 143 3.02 2.22 -8.88
N SER A 144 2.71 3.40 -9.47
CA SER A 144 3.59 4.56 -9.54
C SER A 144 3.90 5.20 -8.19
N GLY A 145 3.11 4.93 -7.16
CA GLY A 145 3.37 5.33 -5.77
C GLY A 145 4.16 4.28 -4.98
N MET A 146 4.41 3.13 -5.55
CA MET A 146 5.17 2.05 -4.94
C MET A 146 6.63 2.02 -5.43
N PHE A 147 6.80 2.11 -6.74
CA PHE A 147 8.09 1.98 -7.43
C PHE A 147 8.09 2.78 -8.74
N PRO A 148 9.26 3.18 -9.29
CA PRO A 148 9.33 3.85 -10.59
C PRO A 148 8.72 3.06 -11.74
N ILE A 149 8.00 3.75 -12.61
CA ILE A 149 7.27 3.18 -13.75
C ILE A 149 7.94 3.55 -15.08
N ASP A 150 8.11 2.58 -15.95
CA ASP A 150 8.35 2.81 -17.38
C ASP A 150 7.00 3.13 -18.06
N CYS A 151 6.77 4.40 -18.35
CA CYS A 151 5.52 4.86 -18.97
C CYS A 151 5.28 4.27 -20.36
N SER A 152 6.32 3.85 -21.07
CA SER A 152 6.21 3.24 -22.41
C SER A 152 5.70 1.80 -22.34
N LYS A 153 6.14 1.06 -21.34
CA LYS A 153 5.73 -0.33 -21.07
C LYS A 153 4.47 -0.43 -20.21
N LYS A 154 4.13 0.64 -19.46
CA LYS A 154 3.08 0.68 -18.44
C LYS A 154 3.30 -0.38 -17.35
N ASP A 155 4.54 -0.53 -16.94
CA ASP A 155 4.99 -1.47 -15.91
C ASP A 155 6.16 -0.88 -15.14
N TYR A 156 6.64 -1.57 -14.11
CA TYR A 156 7.81 -1.15 -13.35
C TYR A 156 9.05 -1.03 -14.26
N ASP A 157 9.90 -0.03 -13.96
CA ASP A 157 11.16 0.16 -14.69
C ASP A 157 12.12 -0.98 -14.37
N GLU A 158 12.33 -1.86 -15.35
CA GLU A 158 13.19 -3.05 -15.21
C GLU A 158 14.64 -2.71 -14.84
N THR A 159 15.16 -1.58 -15.32
CA THR A 159 16.52 -1.15 -14.99
C THR A 159 16.64 -0.81 -13.49
N MET A 160 15.60 -0.18 -12.93
CA MET A 160 15.58 0.15 -11.52
C MET A 160 15.28 -1.09 -10.66
N VAL A 161 14.48 -2.03 -11.14
CA VAL A 161 14.31 -3.34 -10.47
C VAL A 161 15.65 -4.06 -10.36
N GLN A 162 16.41 -4.16 -11.46
CA GLN A 162 17.73 -4.80 -11.46
C GLN A 162 18.72 -4.11 -10.52
N LYS A 163 18.69 -2.78 -10.43
CA LYS A 163 19.51 -2.02 -9.48
C LYS A 163 19.11 -2.32 -8.03
N PHE A 164 17.81 -2.43 -7.75
CA PHE A 164 17.31 -2.79 -6.43
C PHE A 164 17.75 -4.20 -6.03
N ASP A 165 17.63 -5.16 -6.93
CA ASP A 165 18.07 -6.55 -6.71
C ASP A 165 19.58 -6.63 -6.44
N ALA A 166 20.37 -5.81 -7.13
CA ALA A 166 21.83 -5.73 -6.91
C ALA A 166 22.16 -5.20 -5.51
N LEU A 167 21.46 -4.15 -5.03
CA LEU A 167 21.63 -3.64 -3.65
C LEU A 167 21.34 -4.71 -2.61
N GLU A 168 20.34 -5.55 -2.84
CA GLU A 168 19.98 -6.67 -1.98
C GLU A 168 21.05 -7.78 -1.98
N ALA A 169 21.60 -8.12 -3.14
CA ALA A 169 22.63 -9.13 -3.29
C ALA A 169 23.93 -8.72 -2.58
N ASP A 170 24.37 -7.47 -2.75
CA ASP A 170 25.58 -6.93 -2.11
C ASP A 170 25.47 -6.95 -0.58
N ARG A 171 24.29 -6.65 -0.04
CA ARG A 171 24.06 -6.68 1.40
C ARG A 171 24.12 -8.11 1.98
N LYS A 172 23.67 -9.12 1.23
CA LYS A 172 23.71 -10.53 1.65
C LYS A 172 25.11 -11.13 1.57
N SER A 173 26.02 -10.50 0.84
CA SER A 173 27.41 -10.95 0.67
C SER A 173 28.39 -10.30 1.67
N THR A 174 27.96 -9.33 2.46
CA THR A 174 28.71 -8.62 3.50
C THR A 174 28.34 -9.09 4.89
#